data_8a5d0d7aa8999c96ca11e7b7479e00ca
#
_entry.id   8a5d0d7aa8999c96ca11e7b7479e00ca
#
_cell.length_a   1.000
_cell.length_b   1.000
_cell.length_c   1.000
_cell.angle_alpha   90.00
_cell.angle_beta   90.00
_cell.angle_gamma   90.00
#
_symmetry.space_group_name_H-M   'P 1'
#
loop_
_entity.id
_entity.type
_entity.pdbx_description
1 polymer ?
#
loop_
_entity_poly.entity_id
_entity_poly.type
_entity_poly.pdbx_seq_one_letter_code
_entity_poly.pdbx_strand_id
1 'polypeptide(L)'
;MDYAVTLEFDKETENKIQEMIDEVARVTGCDYMKQSQIPPHVTVSALVSDNEEALLAEMEHVAEAMNKGFIWFANIGVFNPFVIYLGPVMNEFLQSTCRKVNESLLKYADVGNRGRYLPNQWVPHAAIAVKLTPDALKEAFAIVQEKFSAFGATAEKIVLARAEPYEELKAWELKEQQQ
;
A
#
# COMPACT_ATOMS: atom_id res chain seq x y z
N MET A 1 -1.57 -18.01 7.84
CA MET A 1 -0.80 -17.36 6.74
C MET A 1 -1.04 -15.88 6.78
N ASP A 2 -0.07 -15.06 6.38
CA ASP A 2 -0.19 -13.60 6.41
C ASP A 2 -0.72 -13.08 5.08
N TYR A 3 -1.72 -12.19 5.16
CA TYR A 3 -2.36 -11.54 4.02
C TYR A 3 -2.29 -10.02 4.15
N ALA A 4 -2.31 -9.35 3.01
CA ALA A 4 -2.44 -7.91 2.91
C ALA A 4 -3.56 -7.54 1.93
N VAL A 5 -4.29 -6.47 2.27
CA VAL A 5 -5.19 -5.80 1.32
C VAL A 5 -4.57 -4.46 0.95
N THR A 6 -4.41 -4.22 -0.35
CA THR A 6 -3.74 -3.03 -0.87
C THR A 6 -4.61 -2.28 -1.86
N LEU A 7 -4.40 -0.96 -1.96
CA LEU A 7 -4.89 -0.12 -3.03
C LEU A 7 -3.78 0.10 -4.04
N GLU A 8 -4.05 -0.14 -5.31
CA GLU A 8 -3.17 0.16 -6.44
C GLU A 8 -3.72 1.33 -7.25
N PHE A 9 -2.85 1.97 -8.00
CA PHE A 9 -3.08 3.28 -8.60
C PHE A 9 -3.31 3.22 -10.11
N ASP A 10 -3.72 4.37 -10.67
CA ASP A 10 -3.64 4.65 -12.09
C ASP A 10 -2.20 4.51 -12.61
N LYS A 11 -2.05 4.23 -13.90
CA LYS A 11 -0.75 3.92 -14.51
C LYS A 11 0.26 5.06 -14.44
N GLU A 12 -0.19 6.31 -14.47
CA GLU A 12 0.70 7.47 -14.34
C GLU A 12 1.32 7.52 -12.94
N THR A 13 0.49 7.35 -11.92
CA THR A 13 0.92 7.27 -10.52
C THR A 13 1.85 6.09 -10.26
N GLU A 14 1.48 4.90 -10.76
CA GLU A 14 2.33 3.70 -10.65
C GLU A 14 3.73 3.96 -11.22
N ASN A 15 3.82 4.47 -12.46
CA ASN A 15 5.08 4.76 -13.11
C ASN A 15 5.90 5.79 -12.32
N LYS A 16 5.26 6.86 -11.83
CA LYS A 16 5.93 7.91 -11.06
C LYS A 16 6.54 7.39 -9.76
N ILE A 17 5.84 6.52 -9.05
CA ILE A 17 6.34 5.91 -7.81
C ILE A 17 7.43 4.88 -8.15
N GLN A 18 7.25 4.08 -9.20
CA GLN A 18 8.22 3.08 -9.65
C GLN A 18 9.56 3.71 -10.05
N GLU A 19 9.55 4.87 -10.72
CA GLU A 19 10.77 5.61 -11.05
C GLU A 19 11.58 6.01 -9.80
N MET A 20 10.91 6.38 -8.71
CA MET A 20 11.60 6.68 -7.44
C MET A 20 12.17 5.39 -6.81
N ILE A 21 11.43 4.29 -6.84
CA ILE A 21 11.90 2.98 -6.36
C ILE A 21 13.14 2.53 -7.14
N ASP A 22 13.09 2.61 -8.46
CA ASP A 22 14.18 2.20 -9.35
C ASP A 22 15.44 3.05 -9.15
N GLU A 23 15.28 4.36 -8.95
CA GLU A 23 16.41 5.25 -8.72
C GLU A 23 17.07 5.01 -7.36
N VAL A 24 16.28 4.83 -6.30
CA VAL A 24 16.82 4.45 -5.00
C VAL A 24 17.58 3.13 -5.08
N ALA A 25 17.00 2.12 -5.73
CA ALA A 25 17.66 0.82 -5.92
C ALA A 25 18.98 0.96 -6.69
N ARG A 26 18.99 1.77 -7.75
CA ARG A 26 20.17 2.00 -8.59
C ARG A 26 21.32 2.66 -7.83
N VAL A 27 21.01 3.64 -6.99
CA VAL A 27 22.05 4.44 -6.31
C VAL A 27 22.52 3.76 -5.02
N THR A 28 21.59 3.28 -4.19
CA THR A 28 21.91 2.71 -2.86
C THR A 28 22.23 1.22 -2.89
N GLY A 29 21.91 0.52 -3.97
CA GLY A 29 21.96 -0.95 -4.03
C GLY A 29 20.88 -1.65 -3.23
N CYS A 30 19.96 -0.92 -2.59
CA CYS A 30 18.83 -1.47 -1.83
C CYS A 30 17.65 -1.77 -2.76
N ASP A 31 17.68 -2.90 -3.41
CA ASP A 31 16.82 -3.26 -4.53
C ASP A 31 15.65 -4.20 -4.15
N TYR A 32 15.37 -4.40 -2.86
CA TYR A 32 14.31 -5.31 -2.40
C TYR A 32 12.95 -5.00 -3.02
N MET A 33 12.54 -3.73 -3.08
CA MET A 33 11.27 -3.33 -3.69
C MET A 33 11.23 -3.65 -5.18
N LYS A 34 12.33 -3.44 -5.89
CA LYS A 34 12.46 -3.77 -7.30
C LYS A 34 12.44 -5.28 -7.56
N GLN A 35 13.17 -6.06 -6.76
CA GLN A 35 13.25 -7.51 -6.91
C GLN A 35 11.94 -8.21 -6.54
N SER A 36 11.20 -7.69 -5.58
CA SER A 36 9.92 -8.25 -5.15
C SER A 36 8.82 -8.15 -6.19
N GLN A 37 8.98 -7.26 -7.18
CA GLN A 37 7.98 -7.00 -8.24
C GLN A 37 6.57 -6.66 -7.71
N ILE A 38 6.48 -6.18 -6.48
CA ILE A 38 5.22 -5.74 -5.88
C ILE A 38 4.89 -4.36 -6.47
N PRO A 39 3.72 -4.18 -7.11
CA PRO A 39 3.32 -2.88 -7.62
C PRO A 39 3.31 -1.79 -6.54
N PRO A 40 3.56 -0.52 -6.87
CA PRO A 40 3.33 0.58 -5.95
C PRO A 40 1.91 0.58 -5.39
N HIS A 41 1.77 0.62 -4.07
CA HIS A 41 0.48 0.46 -3.40
C HIS A 41 0.40 1.19 -2.06
N VAL A 42 -0.80 1.29 -1.51
CA VAL A 42 -1.06 1.61 -0.10
C VAL A 42 -1.74 0.41 0.56
N THR A 43 -1.11 -0.19 1.55
CA THR A 43 -1.73 -1.27 2.34
C THR A 43 -2.78 -0.70 3.27
N VAL A 44 -3.99 -1.24 3.25
CA VAL A 44 -5.13 -0.81 4.07
C VAL A 44 -5.51 -1.81 5.17
N SER A 45 -5.06 -3.07 5.06
CA SER A 45 -5.23 -4.09 6.09
C SER A 45 -4.12 -5.13 6.03
N ALA A 46 -3.76 -5.68 7.19
CA ALA A 46 -2.89 -6.85 7.30
C ALA A 46 -3.56 -7.86 8.23
N LEU A 47 -3.60 -9.11 7.82
CA LEU A 47 -4.42 -10.17 8.40
C LEU A 47 -3.62 -11.46 8.54
N VAL A 48 -4.03 -12.30 9.50
CA VAL A 48 -3.55 -13.69 9.61
C VAL A 48 -4.78 -14.60 9.53
N SER A 49 -4.81 -15.54 8.59
CA SER A 49 -5.93 -16.45 8.42
C SER A 49 -5.49 -17.81 7.88
N ASP A 50 -6.27 -18.82 8.18
CA ASP A 50 -6.18 -20.15 7.58
C ASP A 50 -7.38 -20.41 6.61
N ASN A 51 -8.22 -19.40 6.40
CA ASN A 51 -9.41 -19.49 5.54
C ASN A 51 -9.36 -18.48 4.39
N GLU A 52 -8.49 -18.73 3.41
CA GLU A 52 -8.30 -17.90 2.22
C GLU A 52 -9.57 -17.75 1.38
N GLU A 53 -10.35 -18.83 1.27
CA GLU A 53 -11.60 -18.84 0.49
C GLU A 53 -12.62 -17.83 1.07
N ALA A 54 -12.75 -17.78 2.40
CA ALA A 54 -13.63 -16.81 3.05
C ALA A 54 -13.13 -15.36 2.86
N LEU A 55 -11.81 -15.15 2.88
CA LEU A 55 -11.24 -13.81 2.60
C LEU A 55 -11.53 -13.37 1.17
N LEU A 56 -11.37 -14.27 0.19
CA LEU A 56 -11.68 -13.97 -1.22
C LEU A 56 -13.16 -13.67 -1.42
N ALA A 57 -14.05 -14.48 -0.84
CA ALA A 57 -15.49 -14.28 -0.94
C ALA A 57 -15.95 -12.94 -0.31
N GLU A 58 -15.43 -12.60 0.87
CA GLU A 58 -15.77 -11.35 1.54
C GLU A 58 -15.19 -10.13 0.80
N MET A 59 -13.96 -10.24 0.27
CA MET A 59 -13.35 -9.17 -0.52
C MET A 59 -14.12 -8.89 -1.82
N GLU A 60 -14.74 -9.88 -2.45
CA GLU A 60 -15.64 -9.66 -3.59
C GLU A 60 -16.76 -8.68 -3.22
N HIS A 61 -17.45 -8.91 -2.10
CA HIS A 61 -18.52 -8.03 -1.63
C HIS A 61 -18.02 -6.65 -1.24
N VAL A 62 -16.84 -6.57 -0.61
CA VAL A 62 -16.21 -5.28 -0.27
C VAL A 62 -15.91 -4.48 -1.53
N ALA A 63 -15.25 -5.11 -2.51
CA ALA A 63 -14.84 -4.46 -3.76
C ALA A 63 -16.03 -4.01 -4.62
N GLU A 64 -17.08 -4.85 -4.72
CA GLU A 64 -18.30 -4.50 -5.45
C GLU A 64 -18.99 -3.22 -4.96
N ALA A 65 -18.80 -2.89 -3.69
CA ALA A 65 -19.38 -1.70 -3.06
C ALA A 65 -18.39 -0.52 -2.96
N MET A 66 -17.26 -0.59 -3.68
CA MET A 66 -16.25 0.47 -3.67
C MET A 66 -16.14 1.18 -5.02
N ASN A 67 -15.89 2.48 -4.94
CA ASN A 67 -15.58 3.32 -6.09
C ASN A 67 -14.11 3.72 -6.06
N LYS A 68 -13.57 4.15 -7.21
CA LYS A 68 -12.28 4.80 -7.33
C LYS A 68 -12.20 5.98 -6.35
N GLY A 69 -11.03 6.21 -5.80
CA GLY A 69 -10.83 7.26 -4.82
C GLY A 69 -9.59 8.08 -5.06
N PHE A 70 -9.71 9.38 -4.78
CA PHE A 70 -8.59 10.32 -4.89
C PHE A 70 -7.68 10.20 -3.68
N ILE A 71 -6.36 10.20 -3.94
CA ILE A 71 -5.29 10.16 -2.95
C ILE A 71 -4.33 11.31 -3.25
N TRP A 72 -4.02 12.15 -2.24
CA TRP A 72 -3.05 13.23 -2.37
C TRP A 72 -1.79 12.89 -1.62
N PHE A 73 -0.69 12.59 -2.32
CA PHE A 73 0.62 12.39 -1.72
C PHE A 73 1.26 13.75 -1.42
N ALA A 74 1.47 14.05 -0.14
CA ALA A 74 1.86 15.38 0.32
C ALA A 74 3.24 15.45 0.96
N ASN A 75 3.80 14.32 1.38
CA ASN A 75 5.06 14.31 2.11
C ASN A 75 5.86 13.02 1.90
N ILE A 76 7.13 13.08 2.30
CA ILE A 76 8.01 11.93 2.44
C ILE A 76 8.06 11.58 3.93
N GLY A 77 7.86 10.33 4.28
CA GLY A 77 7.93 9.84 5.63
C GLY A 77 8.99 8.75 5.81
N VAL A 78 9.32 8.51 7.08
CA VAL A 78 10.28 7.48 7.47
C VAL A 78 9.70 6.64 8.59
N PHE A 79 9.70 5.32 8.44
CA PHE A 79 9.60 4.40 9.57
C PHE A 79 11.00 3.94 9.93
N ASN A 80 11.57 4.60 10.94
CA ASN A 80 12.95 4.37 11.37
C ASN A 80 13.25 2.92 11.74
N PRO A 81 14.45 2.43 11.38
CA PRO A 81 15.43 3.02 10.47
C PRO A 81 15.34 2.46 9.03
N PHE A 82 14.28 1.74 8.69
CA PHE A 82 14.31 0.77 7.59
C PHE A 82 13.45 1.12 6.38
N VAL A 83 12.57 2.11 6.46
CA VAL A 83 11.58 2.39 5.41
C VAL A 83 11.49 3.87 5.07
N ILE A 84 11.53 4.19 3.78
CA ILE A 84 11.12 5.49 3.23
C ILE A 84 9.81 5.29 2.46
N TYR A 85 8.88 6.20 2.62
CA TYR A 85 7.57 6.13 1.98
C TYR A 85 7.06 7.50 1.55
N LEU A 86 6.13 7.52 0.61
CA LEU A 86 5.29 8.67 0.32
C LEU A 86 4.05 8.63 1.23
N GLY A 87 3.80 9.73 1.93
CA GLY A 87 2.68 9.88 2.84
C GLY A 87 1.50 10.59 2.17
N PRO A 88 0.36 9.94 2.01
CA PRO A 88 -0.84 10.62 1.56
C PRO A 88 -1.49 11.40 2.70
N VAL A 89 -2.20 12.46 2.33
CA VAL A 89 -3.12 13.14 3.27
C VAL A 89 -4.27 12.19 3.59
N MET A 90 -4.51 11.96 4.89
CA MET A 90 -5.68 11.20 5.32
C MET A 90 -6.96 11.90 4.85
N ASN A 91 -7.80 11.18 4.14
CA ASN A 91 -9.10 11.65 3.66
C ASN A 91 -10.19 10.60 3.93
N GLU A 92 -11.44 10.95 3.64
CA GLU A 92 -12.59 10.07 3.87
C GLU A 92 -12.49 8.76 3.09
N PHE A 93 -11.99 8.79 1.85
CA PHE A 93 -11.80 7.57 1.05
C PHE A 93 -10.85 6.58 1.74
N LEU A 94 -9.66 7.03 2.11
CA LEU A 94 -8.67 6.19 2.79
C LEU A 94 -9.18 5.66 4.13
N GLN A 95 -9.79 6.56 4.93
CA GLN A 95 -10.28 6.18 6.24
C GLN A 95 -11.45 5.19 6.19
N SER A 96 -12.42 5.43 5.30
CA SER A 96 -13.58 4.53 5.13
C SER A 96 -13.16 3.20 4.54
N THR A 97 -12.22 3.19 3.58
CA THR A 97 -11.67 1.95 3.01
C THR A 97 -10.98 1.09 4.07
N CYS A 98 -10.06 1.68 4.84
CA CYS A 98 -9.37 0.97 5.92
C CYS A 98 -10.38 0.37 6.92
N ARG A 99 -11.38 1.16 7.34
CA ARG A 99 -12.42 0.70 8.26
C ARG A 99 -13.22 -0.44 7.67
N LYS A 100 -13.77 -0.26 6.48
CA LYS A 100 -14.64 -1.24 5.81
C LYS A 100 -13.94 -2.58 5.60
N VAL A 101 -12.71 -2.56 5.09
CA VAL A 101 -11.92 -3.77 4.87
C VAL A 101 -11.67 -4.51 6.18
N ASN A 102 -11.21 -3.81 7.22
CA ASN A 102 -10.94 -4.45 8.51
C ASN A 102 -12.21 -4.98 9.18
N GLU A 103 -13.32 -4.23 9.20
CA GLU A 103 -14.60 -4.67 9.76
C GLU A 103 -15.17 -5.90 9.04
N SER A 104 -14.94 -6.03 7.74
CA SER A 104 -15.38 -7.17 6.95
C SER A 104 -14.50 -8.40 7.17
N LEU A 105 -13.19 -8.26 7.01
CA LEU A 105 -12.29 -9.41 6.96
C LEU A 105 -11.91 -9.96 8.34
N LEU A 106 -11.91 -9.14 9.40
CA LEU A 106 -11.62 -9.61 10.75
C LEU A 106 -12.70 -10.54 11.34
N LYS A 107 -13.77 -10.81 10.61
CA LYS A 107 -14.74 -11.90 10.90
C LYS A 107 -14.15 -13.29 10.58
N TYR A 108 -13.15 -13.35 9.70
CA TYR A 108 -12.55 -14.57 9.15
C TYR A 108 -11.04 -14.65 9.34
N ALA A 109 -10.46 -13.67 10.03
CA ALA A 109 -9.02 -13.56 10.23
C ALA A 109 -8.69 -12.90 11.58
N ASP A 110 -7.48 -13.16 12.04
CA ASP A 110 -6.87 -12.42 13.13
C ASP A 110 -6.13 -11.18 12.62
N VAL A 111 -5.89 -10.24 13.53
CA VAL A 111 -5.14 -9.02 13.25
C VAL A 111 -3.69 -9.34 12.95
N GLY A 112 -3.24 -9.00 11.74
CA GLY A 112 -1.85 -9.11 11.30
C GLY A 112 -0.99 -7.90 11.66
N ASN A 113 0.31 -8.00 11.42
CA ASN A 113 1.30 -6.93 11.58
C ASN A 113 1.15 -6.10 12.88
N ARG A 114 0.85 -6.78 14.00
CA ARG A 114 0.69 -6.18 15.34
C ARG A 114 -0.34 -5.03 15.39
N GLY A 115 -1.35 -5.06 14.54
CA GLY A 115 -2.43 -4.06 14.51
C GLY A 115 -2.07 -2.71 13.88
N ARG A 116 -0.92 -2.58 13.22
CA ARG A 116 -0.50 -1.30 12.61
C ARG A 116 -1.41 -0.81 11.49
N TYR A 117 -2.26 -1.68 10.95
CA TYR A 117 -3.22 -1.39 9.88
C TYR A 117 -4.66 -1.32 10.39
N LEU A 118 -4.87 -1.31 11.70
CA LEU A 118 -6.20 -1.08 12.26
C LEU A 118 -6.63 0.38 12.15
N PRO A 119 -7.92 0.67 12.00
CA PRO A 119 -8.45 2.03 12.06
C PRO A 119 -7.94 2.78 13.31
N ASN A 120 -7.59 4.06 13.17
CA ASN A 120 -7.02 4.94 14.20
C ASN A 120 -5.57 4.63 14.66
N GLN A 121 -4.95 3.54 14.17
CA GLN A 121 -3.52 3.25 14.36
C GLN A 121 -2.75 3.31 13.04
N TRP A 122 -3.46 3.22 11.94
CA TRP A 122 -2.91 3.19 10.61
C TRP A 122 -2.32 4.52 10.16
N VAL A 123 -1.10 4.46 9.65
CA VAL A 123 -0.47 5.55 8.90
C VAL A 123 -0.44 5.13 7.43
N PRO A 124 -1.27 5.73 6.56
CA PRO A 124 -1.27 5.38 5.14
C PRO A 124 0.07 5.77 4.51
N HIS A 125 0.61 4.87 3.69
CA HIS A 125 1.91 5.08 3.06
C HIS A 125 2.07 4.21 1.81
N ALA A 126 2.79 4.75 0.81
CA ALA A 126 3.30 3.99 -0.31
C ALA A 126 4.83 3.87 -0.14
N ALA A 127 5.33 2.66 0.07
CA ALA A 127 6.74 2.42 0.31
C ALA A 127 7.57 2.67 -0.95
N ILE A 128 8.67 3.41 -0.79
CA ILE A 128 9.68 3.61 -1.85
C ILE A 128 10.86 2.65 -1.65
N ALA A 129 11.30 2.49 -0.41
CA ALA A 129 12.36 1.56 -0.08
C ALA A 129 12.15 0.99 1.32
N VAL A 130 12.44 -0.29 1.48
CA VAL A 130 12.34 -1.03 2.74
C VAL A 130 13.64 -1.79 3.02
N LYS A 131 13.80 -2.27 4.24
CA LYS A 131 15.00 -3.01 4.68
C LYS A 131 16.31 -2.22 4.51
N LEU A 132 16.22 -0.88 4.59
CA LEU A 132 17.37 0.01 4.50
C LEU A 132 18.29 -0.12 5.72
N THR A 133 19.60 0.09 5.50
CA THR A 133 20.52 0.41 6.60
C THR A 133 20.39 1.90 6.96
N PRO A 134 20.86 2.34 8.15
CA PRO A 134 20.83 3.76 8.52
C PRO A 134 21.55 4.69 7.54
N ASP A 135 22.62 4.24 6.90
CA ASP A 135 23.36 5.05 5.92
C ASP A 135 22.62 5.07 4.58
N ALA A 136 22.14 3.91 4.09
CA ALA A 136 21.33 3.84 2.89
C ALA A 136 20.01 4.65 3.03
N LEU A 137 19.46 4.77 4.24
CA LEU A 137 18.29 5.60 4.51
C LEU A 137 18.56 7.08 4.20
N LYS A 138 19.71 7.60 4.61
CA LYS A 138 20.09 9.01 4.36
C LYS A 138 20.23 9.30 2.88
N GLU A 139 20.90 8.40 2.15
CA GLU A 139 21.10 8.51 0.71
C GLU A 139 19.77 8.39 -0.05
N ALA A 140 18.98 7.37 0.26
CA ALA A 140 17.66 7.18 -0.32
C ALA A 140 16.71 8.38 -0.06
N PHE A 141 16.75 8.96 1.15
CA PHE A 141 15.94 10.14 1.47
C PHE A 141 16.31 11.33 0.61
N ALA A 142 17.62 11.60 0.40
CA ALA A 142 18.08 12.68 -0.47
C ALA A 142 17.56 12.50 -1.90
N ILE A 143 17.66 11.27 -2.45
CA ILE A 143 17.16 10.95 -3.79
C ILE A 143 15.67 11.21 -3.91
N VAL A 144 14.87 10.68 -2.97
CA VAL A 144 13.42 10.85 -3.00
C VAL A 144 13.04 12.32 -2.85
N GLN A 145 13.74 13.08 -2.00
CA GLN A 145 13.50 14.52 -1.81
C GLN A 145 13.74 15.33 -3.10
N GLU A 146 14.74 14.98 -3.90
CA GLU A 146 15.00 15.65 -5.17
C GLU A 146 13.94 15.38 -6.23
N LYS A 147 13.33 14.18 -6.21
CA LYS A 147 12.36 13.74 -7.21
C LYS A 147 10.90 14.01 -6.81
N PHE A 148 10.63 14.13 -5.52
CA PHE A 148 9.27 14.25 -5.02
C PHE A 148 8.77 15.69 -5.11
N SER A 149 7.61 15.83 -5.71
CA SER A 149 6.71 16.98 -5.54
C SER A 149 5.32 16.44 -5.22
N ALA A 150 4.54 17.13 -4.41
CA ALA A 150 3.20 16.68 -4.06
C ALA A 150 2.33 16.47 -5.31
N PHE A 151 1.57 15.37 -5.36
CA PHE A 151 0.74 15.02 -6.51
C PHE A 151 -0.53 14.25 -6.12
N GLY A 152 -1.53 14.33 -7.00
CA GLY A 152 -2.74 13.54 -6.93
C GLY A 152 -2.57 12.18 -7.60
N ALA A 153 -3.25 11.18 -7.07
CA ALA A 153 -3.32 9.81 -7.55
C ALA A 153 -4.77 9.32 -7.50
N THR A 154 -5.11 8.36 -8.33
CA THR A 154 -6.38 7.66 -8.25
C THR A 154 -6.13 6.20 -7.85
N ALA A 155 -6.79 5.77 -6.78
CA ALA A 155 -6.87 4.34 -6.48
C ALA A 155 -7.86 3.70 -7.45
N GLU A 156 -7.36 2.79 -8.29
CA GLU A 156 -8.15 2.13 -9.33
C GLU A 156 -8.48 0.68 -8.99
N LYS A 157 -7.64 0.04 -8.16
CA LYS A 157 -7.79 -1.37 -7.79
C LYS A 157 -7.68 -1.55 -6.29
N ILE A 158 -8.37 -2.59 -5.81
CA ILE A 158 -8.11 -3.16 -4.49
C ILE A 158 -7.69 -4.62 -4.67
N VAL A 159 -6.65 -5.02 -3.96
CA VAL A 159 -5.99 -6.33 -4.15
C VAL A 159 -5.94 -7.07 -2.83
N LEU A 160 -6.25 -8.36 -2.85
CA LEU A 160 -5.91 -9.29 -1.76
C LEU A 160 -4.70 -10.11 -2.20
N ALA A 161 -3.66 -10.12 -1.36
CA ALA A 161 -2.42 -10.83 -1.61
C ALA A 161 -1.96 -11.60 -0.37
N ARG A 162 -1.24 -12.71 -0.55
CA ARG A 162 -0.37 -13.26 0.48
C ARG A 162 0.83 -12.34 0.67
N ALA A 163 1.24 -12.13 1.92
CA ALA A 163 2.26 -11.12 2.21
C ALA A 163 3.70 -11.66 2.06
N GLU A 164 3.97 -12.89 2.48
CA GLU A 164 5.31 -13.48 2.43
C GLU A 164 5.26 -15.00 2.17
N PRO A 165 5.77 -15.48 0.99
CA PRO A 165 6.19 -14.66 -0.15
C PRO A 165 5.01 -13.89 -0.75
N TYR A 166 5.28 -12.74 -1.38
CA TYR A 166 4.21 -11.99 -2.04
C TYR A 166 3.60 -12.80 -3.19
N GLU A 167 2.28 -12.89 -3.16
CA GLU A 167 1.49 -13.51 -4.23
C GLU A 167 0.15 -12.81 -4.32
N GLU A 168 -0.12 -12.14 -5.44
CA GLU A 168 -1.43 -11.60 -5.73
C GLU A 168 -2.44 -12.73 -5.90
N LEU A 169 -3.46 -12.77 -5.06
CA LEU A 169 -4.53 -13.74 -5.15
C LEU A 169 -5.63 -13.27 -6.10
N LYS A 170 -6.05 -12.03 -5.93
CA LYS A 170 -7.06 -11.41 -6.78
C LYS A 170 -7.00 -9.89 -6.68
N ALA A 171 -7.17 -9.23 -7.83
CA ALA A 171 -7.38 -7.79 -7.95
C ALA A 171 -8.80 -7.52 -8.43
N TRP A 172 -9.42 -6.47 -7.88
CA TRP A 172 -10.73 -5.96 -8.30
C TRP A 172 -10.59 -4.53 -8.76
N GLU A 173 -11.10 -4.24 -9.96
CA GLU A 173 -11.21 -2.88 -10.46
C GLU A 173 -12.29 -2.12 -9.68
N LEU A 174 -11.96 -0.93 -9.19
CA LEU A 174 -12.91 -0.06 -8.50
C LEU A 174 -13.81 0.67 -9.52
N LYS A 175 -15.06 0.87 -9.15
CA LYS A 175 -16.06 1.50 -10.03
C LYS A 175 -15.82 3.01 -10.16
N GLU A 176 -16.16 3.59 -11.30
CA GLU A 176 -16.21 5.04 -11.42
C GLU A 176 -17.23 5.63 -10.43
N GLN A 177 -16.94 6.82 -9.89
CA GLN A 177 -17.91 7.53 -9.08
C GLN A 177 -19.09 7.93 -9.97
N GLN A 178 -20.30 7.51 -9.61
CA GLN A 178 -21.50 8.01 -10.25
C GLN A 178 -21.63 9.49 -9.88
N GLN A 179 -21.67 10.35 -10.92
CA GLN A 179 -21.88 11.80 -10.77
C GLN A 179 -23.29 12.08 -10.26
#